data_31951985fe36174741cc91f790adec6e
#
_entry.id   31951985fe36174741cc91f790adec6e
#
_cell.length_a   1.000
_cell.length_b   1.000
_cell.length_c   1.000
_cell.angle_alpha   90.00
_cell.angle_beta   90.00
_cell.angle_gamma   90.00
#
_symmetry.space_group_name_H-M   'P 1'
#
loop_
_entity.id
_entity.type
_entity.pdbx_description
1 polymer ?
#
loop_
_entity_poly.entity_id
_entity_poly.type
_entity_poly.pdbx_seq_one_letter_code
_entity_poly.pdbx_strand_id
1 'polypeptide(L)'
;MTINQYEQYIQEKGWDDRFRYMLLDRMRADCDYFLGNGQIYGNHLWAENVADQIGYMKALWESFPEDGKPEWLTMEQILNYEQEMLALLAANSGSKD
;
A
#
# COMPACT_ATOMS: atom_id res chain seq x y z
N MET A 1 1.81 -4.23 23.59
CA MET A 1 2.20 -3.91 22.21
C MET A 1 1.11 -3.09 21.55
N THR A 2 1.50 -2.03 20.92
CA THR A 2 0.54 -1.11 20.33
C THR A 2 0.28 -1.46 18.86
N ILE A 3 -0.99 -1.62 18.52
CA ILE A 3 -1.40 -1.83 17.14
C ILE A 3 -1.37 -0.47 16.44
N ASN A 4 -0.78 -0.39 15.26
CA ASN A 4 -0.74 0.88 14.55
C ASN A 4 -2.13 1.20 13.97
N GLN A 5 -2.30 2.44 13.54
CA GLN A 5 -3.61 2.92 13.10
C GLN A 5 -4.14 2.15 11.89
N TYR A 6 -3.27 1.65 11.03
CA TYR A 6 -3.69 0.92 9.84
C TYR A 6 -4.22 -0.47 10.22
N GLU A 7 -3.54 -1.14 11.13
CA GLU A 7 -3.98 -2.44 11.60
C GLU A 7 -5.31 -2.33 12.34
N GLN A 8 -5.45 -1.29 13.16
CA GLN A 8 -6.68 -1.07 13.89
C GLN A 8 -7.85 -0.82 12.94
N TYR A 9 -7.64 -0.02 11.92
CA TYR A 9 -8.67 0.28 10.94
C TYR A 9 -9.16 -1.00 10.27
N ILE A 10 -8.24 -1.86 9.85
CA ILE A 10 -8.58 -3.10 9.17
C ILE A 10 -9.37 -4.02 10.10
N GLN A 11 -8.95 -4.11 11.35
CA GLN A 11 -9.64 -4.94 12.34
C GLN A 11 -11.05 -4.45 12.59
N GLU A 12 -11.22 -3.14 12.67
CA GLU A 12 -12.54 -2.55 12.94
C GLU A 12 -13.51 -2.76 11.79
N LYS A 13 -12.99 -2.85 10.56
CA LYS A 13 -13.84 -3.09 9.40
C LYS A 13 -14.40 -4.51 9.36
N GLY A 14 -13.68 -5.45 9.97
CA GLY A 14 -14.13 -6.83 10.00
C GLY A 14 -14.21 -7.49 8.64
N TRP A 15 -13.39 -7.05 7.72
CA TRP A 15 -13.35 -7.64 6.36
C TRP A 15 -12.88 -9.09 6.43
N ASP A 16 -13.49 -9.96 5.63
CA ASP A 16 -13.06 -11.35 5.57
C ASP A 16 -11.76 -11.46 4.74
N ASP A 17 -11.19 -12.67 4.75
CA ASP A 17 -9.91 -12.92 4.09
C ASP A 17 -9.97 -12.62 2.60
N ARG A 18 -11.07 -13.01 1.97
CA ARG A 18 -11.23 -12.83 0.53
C ARG A 18 -11.23 -11.35 0.16
N PHE A 19 -11.97 -10.55 0.91
CA PHE A 19 -12.03 -9.11 0.63
C PHE A 19 -10.68 -8.47 0.84
N ARG A 20 -9.99 -8.82 1.93
CA ARG A 20 -8.67 -8.25 2.22
C ARG A 20 -7.67 -8.62 1.14
N TYR A 21 -7.76 -9.84 0.64
CA TYR A 21 -6.88 -10.32 -0.42
C TYR A 21 -7.11 -9.52 -1.70
N MET A 22 -8.37 -9.34 -2.08
CA MET A 22 -8.73 -8.59 -3.26
C MET A 22 -8.33 -7.13 -3.15
N LEU A 23 -8.51 -6.54 -1.96
CA LEU A 23 -8.15 -5.15 -1.74
C LEU A 23 -6.64 -4.95 -1.86
N LEU A 24 -5.88 -5.87 -1.29
CA LEU A 24 -4.42 -5.78 -1.39
C LEU A 24 -3.97 -5.84 -2.85
N ASP A 25 -4.59 -6.71 -3.64
CA ASP A 25 -4.27 -6.81 -5.07
C ASP A 25 -4.61 -5.51 -5.79
N ARG A 26 -5.75 -4.91 -5.47
CA ARG A 26 -6.13 -3.63 -6.05
C ARG A 26 -5.13 -2.53 -5.68
N MET A 27 -4.71 -2.51 -4.41
CA MET A 27 -3.78 -1.49 -3.96
C MET A 27 -2.41 -1.65 -4.61
N ARG A 28 -2.00 -2.91 -4.86
CA ARG A 28 -0.77 -3.18 -5.60
C ARG A 28 -0.87 -2.63 -7.01
N ALA A 29 -2.00 -2.88 -7.66
CA ALA A 29 -2.22 -2.37 -9.01
C ALA A 29 -2.20 -0.85 -9.04
N ASP A 30 -2.75 -0.22 -8.01
CA ASP A 30 -2.71 1.25 -7.90
C ASP A 30 -1.26 1.75 -7.83
N CYS A 31 -0.40 1.05 -7.11
CA CYS A 31 1.01 1.43 -7.01
C CYS A 31 1.70 1.29 -8.37
N ASP A 32 1.42 0.20 -9.09
CA ASP A 32 1.98 0.01 -10.41
C ASP A 32 1.55 1.11 -11.37
N TYR A 33 0.28 1.49 -11.31
CA TYR A 33 -0.24 2.56 -12.14
C TYR A 33 0.44 3.88 -11.81
N PHE A 34 0.57 4.17 -10.51
CA PHE A 34 1.23 5.39 -10.03
C PHE A 34 2.64 5.49 -10.60
N LEU A 35 3.41 4.41 -10.49
CA LEU A 35 4.80 4.40 -10.94
C LEU A 35 4.91 4.35 -12.47
N GLY A 36 4.06 3.57 -13.11
CA GLY A 36 4.15 3.35 -14.54
C GLY A 36 3.72 4.54 -15.38
N ASN A 37 2.85 5.37 -14.84
CA ASN A 37 2.30 6.50 -15.58
C ASN A 37 2.85 7.84 -15.12
N GLY A 38 3.86 7.83 -14.25
CA GLY A 38 4.46 9.04 -13.75
C GLY A 38 3.51 9.89 -12.93
N GLN A 39 2.49 9.27 -12.38
CA GLN A 39 1.49 9.99 -11.59
C GLN A 39 2.11 10.45 -10.29
N ILE A 40 1.81 11.68 -9.92
CA ILE A 40 2.30 12.25 -8.67
C ILE A 40 1.14 12.62 -7.73
N TYR A 41 -0.07 12.36 -8.17
CA TYR A 41 -1.25 12.73 -7.40
C TYR A 41 -1.75 11.52 -6.62
N GLY A 42 -1.56 11.56 -5.30
CA GLY A 42 -1.97 10.47 -4.43
C GLY A 42 -3.46 10.17 -4.48
N ASN A 43 -4.27 11.11 -4.97
CA ASN A 43 -5.72 10.89 -5.00
C ASN A 43 -6.15 9.81 -5.99
N HIS A 44 -5.23 9.30 -6.79
CA HIS A 44 -5.51 8.14 -7.65
C HIS A 44 -5.26 6.82 -6.93
N LEU A 45 -4.69 6.88 -5.74
CA LEU A 45 -4.49 5.70 -4.91
C LEU A 45 -5.73 5.46 -4.06
N TRP A 46 -5.95 4.21 -3.68
CA TRP A 46 -7.09 3.87 -2.83
C TRP A 46 -7.12 4.70 -1.55
N ALA A 47 -5.96 4.88 -0.93
CA ALA A 47 -5.85 5.62 0.33
C ALA A 47 -5.60 7.11 0.12
N GLU A 48 -5.54 7.56 -1.13
CA GLU A 48 -5.41 8.95 -1.53
C GLU A 48 -4.07 9.59 -1.23
N ASN A 49 -3.13 8.84 -0.67
CA ASN A 49 -1.75 9.31 -0.51
C ASN A 49 -0.83 8.10 -0.33
N VAL A 50 0.45 8.32 -0.61
CA VAL A 50 1.43 7.23 -0.61
C VAL A 50 1.64 6.64 0.78
N ALA A 51 1.77 7.49 1.78
CA ALA A 51 2.05 7.01 3.15
C ALA A 51 0.96 6.08 3.64
N ASP A 52 -0.30 6.48 3.49
CA ASP A 52 -1.42 5.65 3.93
C ASP A 52 -1.58 4.42 3.05
N GLN A 53 -1.38 4.56 1.73
CA GLN A 53 -1.47 3.43 0.81
C GLN A 53 -0.52 2.32 1.25
N ILE A 54 0.73 2.67 1.49
CA ILE A 54 1.74 1.69 1.91
C ILE A 54 1.43 1.16 3.31
N GLY A 55 0.99 2.03 4.21
CA GLY A 55 0.63 1.63 5.57
C GLY A 55 -0.47 0.56 5.57
N TYR A 56 -1.53 0.78 4.79
CA TYR A 56 -2.61 -0.19 4.69
C TYR A 56 -2.16 -1.47 4.00
N MET A 57 -1.31 -1.37 2.98
CA MET A 57 -0.80 -2.56 2.32
C MET A 57 0.01 -3.44 3.27
N LYS A 58 0.85 -2.82 4.09
CA LYS A 58 1.62 -3.57 5.09
C LYS A 58 0.70 -4.25 6.09
N ALA A 59 -0.32 -3.53 6.56
CA ALA A 59 -1.25 -4.06 7.54
C ALA A 59 -2.08 -5.20 6.95
N LEU A 60 -2.54 -5.05 5.71
CA LEU A 60 -3.28 -6.11 5.04
C LEU A 60 -2.43 -7.35 4.90
N TRP A 61 -1.19 -7.18 4.44
CA TRP A 61 -0.28 -8.30 4.24
C TRP A 61 -0.03 -9.04 5.56
N GLU A 62 0.21 -8.28 6.63
CA GLU A 62 0.46 -8.87 7.94
C GLU A 62 -0.76 -9.56 8.52
N SER A 63 -1.97 -9.16 8.08
CA SER A 63 -3.21 -9.72 8.61
C SER A 63 -3.44 -11.17 8.18
N PHE A 64 -2.73 -11.64 7.16
CA PHE A 64 -2.86 -13.02 6.72
C PHE A 64 -1.94 -13.93 7.53
N PRO A 65 -2.34 -15.18 7.78
CA PRO A 65 -1.46 -16.13 8.46
C PRO A 65 -0.26 -16.46 7.60
N GLU A 66 0.77 -17.04 8.20
CA GLU A 66 2.01 -17.35 7.50
C GLU A 66 1.78 -18.18 6.26
N ASP A 67 0.92 -19.19 6.36
CA ASP A 67 0.65 -20.08 5.23
C ASP A 67 -0.43 -19.53 4.29
N GLY A 68 -0.99 -18.36 4.61
CA GLY A 68 -2.01 -17.72 3.79
C GLY A 68 -1.56 -16.43 3.14
N LYS A 69 -0.30 -16.07 3.29
CA LYS A 69 0.18 -14.83 2.68
C LYS A 69 0.25 -14.99 1.16
N PRO A 70 -0.06 -13.91 0.42
CA PRO A 70 -0.06 -14.00 -1.05
C PRO A 70 1.34 -14.28 -1.59
N GLU A 71 1.41 -15.13 -2.62
CA GLU A 71 2.68 -15.43 -3.27
C GLU A 71 3.05 -14.36 -4.29
N TRP A 72 2.05 -13.62 -4.76
CA TRP A 72 2.26 -12.60 -5.79
C TRP A 72 2.72 -11.26 -5.22
N LEU A 73 2.83 -11.14 -3.90
CA LEU A 73 3.29 -9.90 -3.27
C LEU A 73 3.96 -10.24 -1.95
N THR A 74 5.17 -9.73 -1.78
CA THR A 74 5.93 -9.93 -0.54
C THR A 74 6.10 -8.60 0.19
N MET A 75 6.46 -8.66 1.46
CA MET A 75 6.74 -7.45 2.22
C MET A 75 7.89 -6.67 1.56
N GLU A 76 8.88 -7.37 1.04
CA GLU A 76 9.99 -6.74 0.35
C GLU A 76 9.51 -5.92 -0.84
N GLN A 77 8.56 -6.47 -1.59
CA GLN A 77 7.98 -5.75 -2.73
C GLN A 77 7.20 -4.52 -2.28
N ILE A 78 6.49 -4.63 -1.17
CA ILE A 78 5.76 -3.47 -0.62
C ILE A 78 6.75 -2.37 -0.23
N LEU A 79 7.86 -2.75 0.39
CA LEU A 79 8.89 -1.78 0.76
C LEU A 79 9.53 -1.14 -0.47
N ASN A 80 9.69 -1.90 -1.55
CA ASN A 80 10.19 -1.36 -2.80
C ASN A 80 9.23 -0.34 -3.40
N TYR A 81 7.92 -0.64 -3.38
CA TYR A 81 6.92 0.34 -3.82
C TYR A 81 7.04 1.62 -3.01
N GLU A 82 7.17 1.48 -1.70
CA GLU A 82 7.30 2.64 -0.83
C GLU A 82 8.48 3.52 -1.25
N GLN A 83 9.64 2.90 -1.44
CA GLN A 83 10.84 3.65 -1.80
C GLN A 83 10.70 4.33 -3.15
N GLU A 84 10.18 3.61 -4.14
CA GLU A 84 10.05 4.14 -5.49
C GLU A 84 9.02 5.26 -5.56
N MET A 85 7.90 5.09 -4.86
CA MET A 85 6.84 6.09 -4.88
C MET A 85 7.28 7.35 -4.14
N LEU A 86 7.95 7.20 -3.01
CA LEU A 86 8.46 8.35 -2.27
C LEU A 86 9.56 9.07 -3.05
N ALA A 87 10.40 8.33 -3.74
CA ALA A 87 11.44 8.93 -4.58
C ALA A 87 10.82 9.75 -5.72
N LEU A 88 9.74 9.22 -6.32
CA LEU A 88 9.05 9.93 -7.39
C LEU A 88 8.43 11.23 -6.87
N LEU A 89 7.80 11.17 -5.70
CA LEU A 89 7.23 12.38 -5.11
C LEU A 89 8.30 13.41 -4.77
N ALA A 90 9.42 12.95 -4.23
CA ALA A 90 10.53 13.85 -3.88
C ALA A 90 11.11 14.52 -5.12
N ALA A 91 11.26 13.74 -6.20
CA ALA A 91 11.78 14.28 -7.45
C ALA A 91 10.87 15.36 -8.02
N ASN A 92 9.56 15.16 -7.93
CA ASN A 92 8.61 16.14 -8.43
C ASN A 92 8.51 17.36 -7.53
N SER A 93 8.62 17.16 -6.23
CA SER A 93 8.61 18.28 -5.29
C SER A 93 9.84 19.15 -5.45
N GLY A 94 10.99 18.52 -5.65
CA GLY A 94 12.24 19.26 -5.78
C GLY A 94 12.31 20.10 -7.03
N SER A 95 11.54 19.76 -8.05
CA SER A 95 11.59 20.48 -9.31
C SER A 95 10.78 21.78 -9.30
N LYS A 96 10.15 22.09 -8.20
CA LYS A 96 9.29 23.27 -8.12
C LYS A 96 10.05 24.56 -7.91
N ASP A 97 11.27 24.48 -7.58
CA ASP A 97 12.08 25.69 -7.30
C ASP A 97 12.41 26.50 -8.53
#